data_c4869b613b1e0b79cb083be1292eff7c
#
_entry.id   c4869b613b1e0b79cb083be1292eff7c
#
_cell.length_a   1.000
_cell.length_b   1.000
_cell.length_c   1.000
_cell.angle_alpha   90.00
_cell.angle_beta   90.00
_cell.angle_gamma   90.00
#
_symmetry.space_group_name_H-M   'P 1'
#
loop_
_entity.id
_entity.type
_entity.pdbx_description
1 polymer ?
#
loop_
_entity_poly.entity_id
_entity_poly.type
_entity_poly.pdbx_seq_one_letter_code
_entity_poly.pdbx_strand_id
1 'polypeptide(L)'
;MSEDTPIERRGDDFVLHLERDDRRYLVTVSRELISDEVGDDFGEKQAREWITANLQHVLGAATARLSGGYVKEPWGRIIVEELP
;
A
#
# COMPACT_ATOMS: atom_id res chain seq x y z
N MET A 1 12.86 -10.31 14.77
CA MET A 1 12.99 -8.90 14.44
C MET A 1 11.84 -8.45 13.57
N SER A 2 11.20 -7.43 13.99
CA SER A 2 10.07 -6.94 13.20
C SER A 2 10.56 -5.97 12.15
N GLU A 3 9.96 -6.07 10.99
CA GLU A 3 10.26 -5.18 9.90
C GLU A 3 9.19 -4.10 9.89
N ASP A 4 9.55 -2.95 10.39
CA ASP A 4 8.62 -1.84 10.34
C ASP A 4 8.70 -1.17 8.99
N THR A 5 7.74 -1.45 8.15
CA THR A 5 7.66 -0.77 6.87
C THR A 5 7.11 0.62 7.13
N PRO A 6 7.90 1.67 6.88
CA PRO A 6 7.40 3.02 7.13
C PRO A 6 6.22 3.34 6.24
N ILE A 7 5.19 3.90 6.85
CA ILE A 7 4.01 4.34 6.13
C ILE A 7 3.96 5.85 6.24
N GLU A 8 4.00 6.52 5.11
CA GLU A 8 3.98 7.98 5.07
C GLU A 8 2.65 8.47 4.55
N ARG A 9 2.19 9.57 5.08
CA ARG A 9 1.00 10.23 4.56
C ARG A 9 1.40 11.22 3.50
N ARG A 10 0.71 11.16 2.36
CA ARG A 10 0.96 12.10 1.28
C ARG A 10 -0.38 12.63 0.81
N GLY A 11 -0.73 13.83 1.26
CA GLY A 11 -2.06 14.35 1.03
C GLY A 11 -3.08 13.52 1.77
N ASP A 12 -4.04 12.99 1.05
CA ASP A 12 -5.06 12.11 1.63
C ASP A 12 -4.71 10.64 1.46
N ASP A 13 -3.60 10.34 0.79
CA ASP A 13 -3.20 8.97 0.52
C ASP A 13 -2.06 8.57 1.44
N PHE A 14 -1.76 7.27 1.45
CA PHE A 14 -0.64 6.74 2.22
C PHE A 14 0.29 6.00 1.28
N VAL A 15 1.59 6.15 1.51
CA VAL A 15 2.59 5.54 0.63
C VAL A 15 3.57 4.72 1.44
N LEU A 16 4.05 3.65 0.81
CA LEU A 16 5.06 2.78 1.37
C LEU A 16 6.18 2.62 0.35
N HIS A 17 7.36 2.29 0.85
CA HIS A 17 8.49 2.03 -0.02
C HIS A 17 8.74 0.54 -0.08
N LEU A 18 8.97 0.04 -1.28
CA LEU A 18 9.25 -1.37 -1.52
C LEU A 18 10.56 -1.47 -2.28
N GLU A 19 11.46 -2.34 -1.82
CA GLU A 19 12.70 -2.62 -2.53
C GLU A 19 12.64 -4.04 -3.08
N ARG A 20 13.03 -4.18 -4.33
CA ARG A 20 13.07 -5.49 -4.96
C ARG A 20 14.07 -5.47 -6.10
N ASP A 21 14.97 -6.45 -6.13
CA ASP A 21 15.94 -6.59 -7.22
C ASP A 21 16.75 -5.32 -7.43
N ASP A 22 17.20 -4.71 -6.33
CA ASP A 22 18.00 -3.47 -6.33
C ASP A 22 17.26 -2.27 -6.87
N ARG A 23 15.94 -2.36 -6.97
CA ARG A 23 15.10 -1.24 -7.43
C ARG A 23 14.18 -0.82 -6.31
N ARG A 24 13.79 0.43 -6.36
CA ARG A 24 12.89 0.99 -5.36
C ARG A 24 11.57 1.37 -6.01
N TYR A 25 10.51 1.12 -5.28
CA TYR A 25 9.17 1.40 -5.76
C TYR A 25 8.39 2.13 -4.71
N LEU A 26 7.49 2.99 -5.16
CA LEU A 26 6.56 3.68 -4.28
C LEU A 26 5.21 3.02 -4.43
N VAL A 27 4.66 2.55 -3.31
CA VAL A 27 3.36 1.89 -3.29
C VAL A 27 2.37 2.84 -2.66
N THR A 28 1.33 3.22 -3.40
CA THR A 28 0.32 4.16 -2.93
C THR A 28 -0.97 3.42 -2.60
N VAL A 29 -1.45 3.64 -1.38
CA VAL A 29 -2.74 3.15 -0.93
C VAL A 29 -3.64 4.37 -0.81
N SER A 30 -4.64 4.47 -1.67
CA SER A 30 -5.45 5.66 -1.75
C SER A 30 -6.44 5.76 -0.60
N ARG A 31 -6.83 6.99 -0.28
CA ARG A 31 -7.87 7.22 0.70
C ARG A 31 -9.16 6.50 0.33
N GLU A 32 -9.49 6.48 -0.95
CA GLU A 32 -10.70 5.80 -1.41
C GLU A 32 -10.69 4.32 -1.07
N LEU A 33 -9.56 3.67 -1.28
CA LEU A 33 -9.44 2.25 -0.98
C LEU A 33 -9.66 2.01 0.51
N ILE A 34 -9.02 2.80 1.35
CA ILE A 34 -9.16 2.64 2.79
C ILE A 34 -10.59 2.93 3.23
N SER A 35 -11.19 3.97 2.67
CA SER A 35 -12.56 4.36 2.98
C SER A 35 -13.54 3.24 2.65
N ASP A 36 -13.33 2.56 1.54
CA ASP A 36 -14.20 1.46 1.15
C ASP A 36 -14.10 0.28 2.13
N GLU A 37 -12.96 0.16 2.81
CA GLU A 37 -12.75 -0.97 3.69
C GLU A 37 -13.10 -0.68 5.15
N VAL A 38 -12.84 0.54 5.61
CA VAL A 38 -13.04 0.88 7.02
C VAL A 38 -14.11 1.96 7.25
N GLY A 39 -14.64 2.55 6.18
CA GLY A 39 -15.62 3.63 6.31
C GLY A 39 -14.98 4.99 6.15
N ASP A 40 -15.82 6.00 5.91
CA ASP A 40 -15.32 7.34 5.58
C ASP A 40 -14.80 8.11 6.77
N ASP A 41 -15.13 7.68 7.98
CA ASP A 41 -14.82 8.43 9.19
C ASP A 41 -13.50 8.01 9.83
N PHE A 42 -12.60 7.43 9.07
CA PHE A 42 -11.35 6.97 9.65
C PHE A 42 -10.39 8.14 9.84
N GLY A 43 -9.58 8.04 10.91
CA GLY A 43 -8.50 8.97 11.12
C GLY A 43 -7.18 8.38 10.64
N GLU A 44 -6.12 9.17 10.74
CA GLU A 44 -4.80 8.73 10.28
C GLU A 44 -4.34 7.47 11.01
N LYS A 45 -4.56 7.42 12.32
CA LYS A 45 -4.15 6.26 13.09
C LYS A 45 -4.85 5.00 12.62
N GLN A 46 -6.14 5.09 12.39
CA GLN A 46 -6.93 3.94 11.94
C GLN A 46 -6.48 3.48 10.56
N ALA A 47 -6.16 4.42 9.68
CA ALA A 47 -5.68 4.09 8.35
C ALA A 47 -4.35 3.36 8.42
N ARG A 48 -3.43 3.85 9.25
CA ARG A 48 -2.13 3.20 9.41
C ARG A 48 -2.27 1.81 10.01
N GLU A 49 -3.17 1.65 10.96
CA GLU A 49 -3.42 0.33 11.56
C GLU A 49 -3.97 -0.63 10.53
N TRP A 50 -4.88 -0.17 9.69
CA TRP A 50 -5.46 -1.02 8.67
C TRP A 50 -4.40 -1.46 7.65
N ILE A 51 -3.55 -0.53 7.21
CA ILE A 51 -2.48 -0.85 6.27
C ILE A 51 -1.52 -1.86 6.90
N THR A 52 -1.14 -1.64 8.16
CA THR A 52 -0.23 -2.53 8.85
C THR A 52 -0.82 -3.93 8.99
N ALA A 53 -2.10 -4.02 9.32
CA ALA A 53 -2.77 -5.30 9.47
C ALA A 53 -2.89 -6.04 8.14
N ASN A 54 -2.89 -5.32 7.04
CA ASN A 54 -3.02 -5.90 5.70
C ASN A 54 -1.74 -5.78 4.89
N LEU A 55 -0.62 -5.57 5.56
CA LEU A 55 0.63 -5.28 4.87
C LEU A 55 1.03 -6.35 3.88
N GLN A 56 0.84 -7.61 4.23
CA GLN A 56 1.18 -8.71 3.33
C GLN A 56 0.36 -8.66 2.05
N HIS A 57 -0.90 -8.29 2.16
CA HIS A 57 -1.76 -8.14 0.98
C HIS A 57 -1.31 -6.99 0.11
N VAL A 58 -0.96 -5.86 0.76
CA VAL A 58 -0.51 -4.67 0.04
C VAL A 58 0.77 -4.96 -0.72
N LEU A 59 1.76 -5.53 -0.04
CA LEU A 59 3.05 -5.82 -0.66
C LEU A 59 2.93 -6.94 -1.69
N GLY A 60 2.08 -7.92 -1.43
CA GLY A 60 1.84 -8.98 -2.40
C GLY A 60 1.20 -8.46 -3.67
N ALA A 61 0.26 -7.54 -3.53
CA ALA A 61 -0.37 -6.93 -4.69
C ALA A 61 0.63 -6.10 -5.49
N ALA A 62 1.49 -5.35 -4.78
CA ALA A 62 2.51 -4.55 -5.44
C ALA A 62 3.47 -5.45 -6.24
N THR A 63 3.89 -6.56 -5.62
CA THR A 63 4.79 -7.51 -6.28
C THR A 63 4.12 -8.12 -7.51
N ALA A 64 2.85 -8.48 -7.40
CA ALA A 64 2.13 -9.06 -8.51
C ALA A 64 2.02 -8.08 -9.67
N ARG A 65 1.79 -6.81 -9.37
CA ARG A 65 1.72 -5.81 -10.42
C ARG A 65 3.05 -5.65 -11.15
N LEU A 66 4.15 -5.70 -10.42
CA LEU A 66 5.47 -5.60 -11.03
C LEU A 66 5.77 -6.78 -11.93
N SER A 67 5.18 -7.93 -11.62
CA SER A 67 5.37 -9.15 -12.41
C SER A 67 4.33 -9.28 -13.52
N GLY A 68 3.42 -8.32 -13.65
CA GLY A 68 2.36 -8.40 -14.65
C GLY A 68 1.26 -9.38 -14.31
N GLY A 69 1.19 -9.82 -13.06
CA GLY A 69 0.19 -10.78 -12.65
C GLY A 69 -1.15 -10.14 -12.35
N TYR A 70 -2.15 -10.99 -12.17
CA TYR A 70 -3.48 -10.55 -11.81
C TYR A 70 -3.53 -10.17 -10.34
N VAL A 71 -4.20 -9.06 -10.04
CA VAL A 71 -4.37 -8.61 -8.67
C VAL A 71 -5.87 -8.55 -8.38
N LYS A 72 -6.27 -9.28 -7.36
CA LYS A 72 -7.67 -9.37 -6.98
C LYS A 72 -8.11 -8.10 -6.25
N GLU A 73 -9.34 -7.67 -6.49
CA GLU A 73 -9.89 -6.53 -5.78
C GLU A 73 -10.02 -6.82 -4.30
N PRO A 74 -9.85 -5.86 -3.43
CA PRO A 74 -9.65 -4.44 -3.74
C PRO A 74 -8.20 -4.08 -4.03
N TRP A 75 -7.28 -5.02 -3.96
CA TRP A 75 -5.85 -4.76 -4.02
C TRP A 75 -5.38 -4.29 -5.39
N GLY A 76 -6.19 -4.52 -6.43
CA GLY A 76 -5.88 -4.03 -7.76
C GLY A 76 -5.88 -2.52 -7.87
N ARG A 77 -6.40 -1.83 -6.87
CA ARG A 77 -6.43 -0.37 -6.84
C ARG A 77 -5.17 0.26 -6.30
N ILE A 78 -4.25 -0.56 -5.83
CA ILE A 78 -2.96 -0.07 -5.33
C ILE A 78 -2.11 0.38 -6.51
N ILE A 79 -1.44 1.52 -6.36
CA ILE A 79 -0.60 2.09 -7.41
C ILE A 79 0.85 1.83 -7.06
N VAL A 80 1.62 1.34 -8.03
CA VAL A 80 3.04 1.05 -7.83
C VAL A 80 3.83 1.80 -8.87
N GLU A 81 4.81 2.59 -8.42
CA GLU A 81 5.65 3.39 -9.31
C GLU A 81 7.12 3.12 -9.00
N GLU A 82 7.92 2.94 -10.03
CA GLU A 82 9.36 2.77 -9.83
C GLU A 82 9.99 4.13 -9.56
N LEU A 83 10.84 4.18 -8.54
CA LEU A 83 11.57 5.40 -8.20
C LEU A 83 12.91 5.42 -8.93
N PRO A 84 13.38 6.63 -9.31
CA PRO A 84 14.67 6.77 -9.98
C PRO A 84 15.86 6.37 -9.11
#